data_d7450ad8507558027be44c7e822765fa
#
_entry.id   d7450ad8507558027be44c7e822765fa
#
_cell.length_a   1.000
_cell.length_b   1.000
_cell.length_c   1.000
_cell.angle_alpha   90.00
_cell.angle_beta   90.00
_cell.angle_gamma   90.00
#
_symmetry.space_group_name_H-M   'P 1'
#
loop_
_entity.id
_entity.type
_entity.pdbx_description
1 polymer ?
#
loop_
_entity_poly.entity_id
_entity_poly.type
_entity_poly.pdbx_seq_one_letter_code
_entity_poly.pdbx_strand_id
1 'polypeptide(L)'
;KKRGVYVAIVSSGVDIFVGAIANMLKVDDWVANGFEWDDEGWLLGGLPTRVLTHDKGIMVEKLARINGFKPSQIVSVGDSSTDLSMRIEGSKFIGFNPRRKRALEAFMEADVPVVEEKNLSLIWPLIFPGEEIP
;
A
#
# COMPACT_ATOMS: atom_id res chain seq x y z
N LYS A 1 6.00 13.15 6.50
CA LYS A 1 5.11 14.35 6.50
C LYS A 1 5.86 15.68 6.38
N LYS A 2 7.02 15.85 7.02
CA LYS A 2 7.81 17.11 6.91
C LYS A 2 8.16 17.52 5.47
N ARG A 3 8.11 16.59 4.50
CA ARG A 3 8.38 16.86 3.07
C ARG A 3 7.12 17.07 2.22
N GLY A 4 5.93 17.09 2.81
CA GLY A 4 4.69 17.17 2.06
C GLY A 4 4.33 15.88 1.29
N VAL A 5 4.88 14.74 1.71
CA VAL A 5 4.53 13.43 1.12
C VAL A 5 3.16 12.99 1.61
N TYR A 6 2.26 12.72 0.68
CA TYR A 6 0.96 12.12 0.94
C TYR A 6 1.13 10.60 1.14
N VAL A 7 0.66 10.09 2.26
CA VAL A 7 0.79 8.68 2.63
C VAL A 7 -0.59 8.04 2.74
N ALA A 8 -0.81 6.96 2.00
CA ALA A 8 -2.05 6.21 2.05
C ALA A 8 -1.80 4.72 2.28
N ILE A 9 -2.76 4.05 2.92
CA ILE A 9 -2.78 2.60 3.08
C ILE A 9 -3.86 2.00 2.19
N VAL A 10 -3.50 1.06 1.34
CA VAL A 10 -4.41 0.26 0.51
C VAL A 10 -4.31 -1.19 0.94
N SER A 11 -5.34 -1.71 1.57
CA SER A 11 -5.34 -3.05 2.17
C SER A 11 -6.59 -3.84 1.80
N SER A 12 -6.43 -5.12 1.50
CA SER A 12 -7.56 -6.06 1.39
C SER A 12 -8.02 -6.62 2.74
N GLY A 13 -7.39 -6.18 3.82
CA GLY A 13 -7.74 -6.56 5.19
C GLY A 13 -9.00 -5.86 5.71
N VAL A 14 -9.31 -6.12 6.97
CA VAL A 14 -10.51 -5.63 7.66
C VAL A 14 -10.36 -4.16 8.03
N ASP A 15 -11.36 -3.35 7.73
CA ASP A 15 -11.38 -1.90 7.93
C ASP A 15 -11.11 -1.47 9.38
N ILE A 16 -11.67 -2.17 10.35
CA ILE A 16 -11.50 -1.85 11.78
C ILE A 16 -10.02 -1.90 12.20
N PHE A 17 -9.26 -2.87 11.72
CA PHE A 17 -7.83 -2.98 12.02
C PHE A 17 -6.99 -2.00 11.20
N VAL A 18 -7.29 -1.88 9.92
CA VAL A 18 -6.58 -0.95 9.03
C VAL A 18 -6.79 0.49 9.46
N GLY A 19 -8.03 0.85 9.83
CA GLY A 19 -8.34 2.18 10.35
C GLY A 19 -7.63 2.50 11.66
N ALA A 20 -7.52 1.54 12.57
CA ALA A 20 -6.79 1.72 13.82
C ALA A 20 -5.29 1.99 13.57
N ILE A 21 -4.67 1.22 12.67
CA ILE A 21 -3.27 1.42 12.27
C ILE A 21 -3.09 2.78 11.57
N ALA A 22 -3.99 3.10 10.65
CA ALA A 22 -3.96 4.37 9.92
C ALA A 22 -4.00 5.57 10.87
N ASN A 23 -4.86 5.51 11.88
CA ASN A 23 -4.99 6.55 12.90
C ASN A 23 -3.72 6.65 13.78
N MET A 24 -3.16 5.50 14.19
CA MET A 24 -1.91 5.46 14.95
C MET A 24 -0.75 6.13 14.19
N LEU A 25 -0.62 5.78 12.92
CA LEU A 25 0.45 6.27 12.05
C LEU A 25 0.18 7.67 11.50
N LYS A 26 -1.05 8.20 11.66
CA LYS A 26 -1.50 9.50 11.14
C LYS A 26 -1.24 9.61 9.64
N VAL A 27 -1.59 8.56 8.88
CA VAL A 27 -1.55 8.61 7.42
C VAL A 27 -2.63 9.57 6.89
N ASP A 28 -2.48 10.01 5.65
CA ASP A 28 -3.39 11.00 5.07
C ASP A 28 -4.71 10.36 4.61
N ASP A 29 -4.65 9.10 4.16
CA ASP A 29 -5.83 8.36 3.72
C ASP A 29 -5.63 6.85 3.88
N TRP A 30 -6.72 6.11 3.84
CA TRP A 30 -6.68 4.66 3.84
C TRP A 30 -7.95 4.06 3.24
N VAL A 31 -7.83 2.86 2.67
CA VAL A 31 -8.95 2.09 2.16
C VAL A 31 -8.74 0.61 2.50
N ALA A 32 -9.80 -0.03 2.95
CA ALA A 32 -9.84 -1.44 3.31
C ALA A 32 -11.24 -2.01 3.05
N ASN A 33 -11.38 -3.33 3.24
CA ASN A 33 -12.67 -3.98 3.10
C ASN A 33 -13.50 -3.86 4.37
N GLY A 34 -14.77 -3.49 4.23
CA GLY A 34 -15.68 -3.25 5.32
C GLY A 34 -16.47 -4.49 5.71
N PHE A 35 -16.95 -4.47 6.95
CA PHE A 35 -17.83 -5.49 7.51
C PHE A 35 -19.04 -4.82 8.17
N GLU A 36 -20.14 -5.55 8.19
CA GLU A 36 -21.39 -5.13 8.78
C GLU A 36 -21.54 -5.78 10.18
N TRP A 37 -21.91 -4.98 11.15
CA TRP A 37 -22.06 -5.40 12.56
C TRP A 37 -23.46 -5.06 13.05
N ASP A 38 -24.04 -5.91 13.90
CA ASP A 38 -25.29 -5.59 14.58
C ASP A 38 -25.07 -4.61 15.76
N ASP A 39 -26.19 -4.20 16.37
CA ASP A 39 -26.16 -3.26 17.50
C ASP A 39 -25.44 -3.81 18.76
N GLU A 40 -25.30 -5.14 18.85
CA GLU A 40 -24.59 -5.83 19.94
C GLU A 40 -23.10 -6.06 19.63
N GLY A 41 -22.64 -5.71 18.42
CA GLY A 41 -21.25 -5.88 17.97
C GLY A 41 -20.95 -7.23 17.36
N TRP A 42 -21.95 -8.02 16.98
CA TRP A 42 -21.76 -9.27 16.28
C TRP A 42 -21.65 -9.06 14.78
N LEU A 43 -20.74 -9.81 14.15
CA LEU A 43 -20.53 -9.74 12.72
C LEU A 43 -21.71 -10.32 11.94
N LEU A 44 -22.33 -9.51 11.10
CA LEU A 44 -23.43 -9.90 10.21
C LEU A 44 -22.93 -10.41 8.86
N GLY A 45 -21.88 -9.80 8.31
CA GLY A 45 -21.33 -10.16 7.01
C GLY A 45 -20.36 -9.13 6.46
N GLY A 46 -19.86 -9.38 5.25
CA GLY A 46 -19.01 -8.44 4.52
C GLY A 46 -19.84 -7.42 3.75
N LEU A 47 -19.38 -6.20 3.72
CA LEU A 47 -19.82 -5.18 2.77
C LEU A 47 -19.24 -5.50 1.37
N PRO A 48 -19.74 -4.87 0.29
CA PRO A 48 -19.14 -5.02 -1.03
C PRO A 48 -17.64 -4.77 -1.01
N THR A 49 -16.88 -5.64 -1.67
CA THR A 49 -15.41 -5.56 -1.70
C THR A 49 -14.94 -4.24 -2.32
N ARG A 50 -14.18 -3.46 -1.56
CA ARG A 50 -13.58 -2.20 -2.02
C ARG A 50 -12.18 -2.39 -2.57
N VAL A 51 -11.41 -3.29 -1.96
CA VAL A 51 -10.01 -3.55 -2.31
C VAL A 51 -9.89 -5.01 -2.76
N LEU A 52 -9.62 -5.19 -4.04
CA LEU A 52 -9.36 -6.50 -4.63
C LEU A 52 -7.90 -6.88 -4.36
N THR A 53 -7.68 -8.06 -3.80
CA THR A 53 -6.32 -8.53 -3.43
C THR A 53 -5.38 -8.56 -4.63
N HIS A 54 -5.88 -8.97 -5.81
CA HIS A 54 -5.08 -9.08 -7.03
C HIS A 54 -5.16 -7.85 -7.94
N ASP A 55 -5.92 -6.84 -7.57
CA ASP A 55 -6.06 -5.60 -8.35
C ASP A 55 -6.20 -4.37 -7.46
N LYS A 56 -5.22 -4.16 -6.60
CA LYS A 56 -5.14 -2.98 -5.74
C LYS A 56 -4.88 -1.70 -6.52
N GLY A 57 -4.41 -1.81 -7.76
CA GLY A 57 -4.15 -0.68 -8.65
C GLY A 57 -5.37 0.20 -8.90
N ILE A 58 -6.57 -0.38 -8.93
CA ILE A 58 -7.82 0.37 -9.05
C ILE A 58 -7.94 1.43 -7.95
N MET A 59 -7.62 1.07 -6.72
CA MET A 59 -7.70 2.00 -5.60
C MET A 59 -6.56 3.00 -5.60
N VAL A 60 -5.36 2.60 -6.03
CA VAL A 60 -4.23 3.52 -6.22
C VAL A 60 -4.57 4.59 -7.24
N GLU A 61 -5.12 4.20 -8.38
CA GLU A 61 -5.58 5.15 -9.41
C GLU A 61 -6.67 6.10 -8.89
N LYS A 62 -7.62 5.56 -8.15
CA LYS A 62 -8.70 6.35 -7.57
C LYS A 62 -8.18 7.41 -6.58
N LEU A 63 -7.31 7.01 -5.66
CA LEU A 63 -6.69 7.91 -4.70
C LEU A 63 -5.83 8.97 -5.39
N ALA A 64 -5.06 8.58 -6.40
CA ALA A 64 -4.25 9.50 -7.19
C ALA A 64 -5.10 10.54 -7.91
N ARG A 65 -6.17 10.12 -8.55
CA ARG A 65 -7.10 11.01 -9.28
C ARG A 65 -7.81 11.99 -8.35
N ILE A 66 -8.29 11.52 -7.19
CA ILE A 66 -8.97 12.37 -6.21
C ILE A 66 -8.03 13.45 -5.68
N ASN A 67 -6.75 13.12 -5.50
CA ASN A 67 -5.75 14.03 -4.92
C ASN A 67 -4.91 14.75 -5.97
N GLY A 68 -5.17 14.55 -7.25
CA GLY A 68 -4.47 15.25 -8.35
C GLY A 68 -3.03 14.79 -8.57
N PHE A 69 -2.66 13.58 -8.15
CA PHE A 69 -1.31 13.04 -8.39
C PHE A 69 -1.20 12.40 -9.77
N LYS A 70 -0.07 12.61 -10.42
CA LYS A 70 0.31 11.92 -11.66
C LYS A 70 0.95 10.56 -11.30
N PRO A 71 0.86 9.54 -12.17
CA PRO A 71 1.51 8.25 -11.94
C PRO A 71 3.00 8.36 -11.59
N SER A 72 3.73 9.28 -12.22
CA SER A 72 5.16 9.52 -11.95
C SER A 72 5.46 10.00 -10.52
N GLN A 73 4.46 10.47 -9.79
CA GLN A 73 4.56 10.93 -8.40
C GLN A 73 4.20 9.85 -7.39
N ILE A 74 3.87 8.64 -7.85
CA ILE A 74 3.36 7.55 -7.01
C ILE A 74 4.43 6.50 -6.82
N VAL A 75 4.64 6.11 -5.57
CA VAL A 75 5.44 4.95 -5.18
C VAL A 75 4.59 4.06 -4.30
N SER A 76 4.40 2.82 -4.71
CA SER A 76 3.73 1.79 -3.91
C SER A 76 4.75 0.89 -3.23
N VAL A 77 4.45 0.43 -2.03
CA VAL A 77 5.32 -0.45 -1.24
C VAL A 77 4.51 -1.65 -0.78
N GLY A 78 5.02 -2.85 -0.98
CA GLY A 78 4.34 -4.07 -0.57
C GLY A 78 5.29 -5.25 -0.37
N ASP A 79 4.82 -6.27 0.33
CA ASP A 79 5.60 -7.45 0.72
C ASP A 79 5.18 -8.75 0.02
N SER A 80 4.08 -8.73 -0.72
CA SER A 80 3.55 -9.90 -1.39
C SER A 80 3.45 -9.73 -2.91
N SER A 81 3.39 -10.85 -3.63
CA SER A 81 3.21 -10.85 -5.08
C SER A 81 1.93 -10.15 -5.54
N THR A 82 0.89 -10.20 -4.73
CA THR A 82 -0.39 -9.54 -5.02
C THR A 82 -0.30 -8.02 -4.91
N ASP A 83 0.65 -7.50 -4.14
CA ASP A 83 0.88 -6.06 -4.00
C ASP A 83 1.46 -5.42 -5.26
N LEU A 84 2.07 -6.21 -6.15
CA LEU A 84 2.51 -5.71 -7.46
C LEU A 84 1.37 -5.09 -8.27
N SER A 85 0.14 -5.48 -8.02
CA SER A 85 -1.04 -4.88 -8.65
C SER A 85 -1.22 -3.38 -8.31
N MET A 86 -0.56 -2.88 -7.26
CA MET A 86 -0.54 -1.44 -6.94
C MET A 86 0.32 -0.63 -7.91
N ARG A 87 1.20 -1.29 -8.68
CA ARG A 87 2.04 -0.63 -9.68
C ARG A 87 1.22 -0.30 -10.92
N ILE A 88 0.60 0.85 -10.92
CA ILE A 88 -0.08 1.37 -12.11
C ILE A 88 0.94 1.86 -13.14
N GLU A 89 0.52 1.97 -14.40
CA GLU A 89 1.39 2.43 -15.48
C GLU A 89 2.01 3.80 -15.18
N GLY A 90 3.32 3.89 -15.30
CA GLY A 90 4.09 5.12 -15.02
C GLY A 90 4.46 5.34 -13.55
N SER A 91 3.95 4.52 -12.64
CA SER A 91 4.29 4.58 -11.21
C SER A 91 5.46 3.66 -10.85
N LYS A 92 5.98 3.82 -9.65
CA LYS A 92 7.04 3.00 -9.08
C LYS A 92 6.50 2.04 -8.03
N PHE A 93 7.17 0.91 -7.86
CA PHE A 93 6.90 -0.07 -6.82
C PHE A 93 8.20 -0.48 -6.13
N ILE A 94 8.15 -0.67 -4.83
CA ILE A 94 9.25 -1.19 -4.01
C ILE A 94 8.74 -2.43 -3.29
N GLY A 95 9.39 -3.58 -3.51
CA GLY A 95 9.19 -4.78 -2.72
C GLY A 95 9.86 -4.61 -1.35
N PHE A 96 9.12 -4.82 -0.28
CA PHE A 96 9.64 -4.67 1.08
C PHE A 96 9.53 -5.97 1.86
N ASN A 97 10.67 -6.45 2.35
CA ASN A 97 10.77 -7.62 3.24
C ASN A 97 9.91 -8.81 2.78
N PRO A 98 10.06 -9.30 1.53
CA PRO A 98 9.28 -10.43 1.03
C PRO A 98 9.64 -11.70 1.80
N ARG A 99 8.70 -12.22 2.58
CA ARG A 99 8.92 -13.42 3.40
C ARG A 99 8.74 -14.72 2.61
N ARG A 100 7.94 -14.66 1.55
CA ARG A 100 7.65 -15.83 0.71
C ARG A 100 8.54 -15.80 -0.53
N LYS A 101 9.12 -16.95 -0.87
CA LYS A 101 9.92 -17.14 -2.08
C LYS A 101 9.17 -16.65 -3.34
N ARG A 102 7.88 -16.95 -3.43
CA ARG A 102 7.04 -16.51 -4.54
C ARG A 102 6.97 -14.98 -4.69
N ALA A 103 6.95 -14.25 -3.58
CA ALA A 103 6.96 -12.79 -3.60
C ALA A 103 8.28 -12.25 -4.13
N LEU A 104 9.41 -12.77 -3.64
CA LEU A 104 10.73 -12.37 -4.12
C LEU A 104 10.90 -12.66 -5.61
N GLU A 105 10.52 -13.84 -6.08
CA GLU A 105 10.55 -14.21 -7.49
C GLU A 105 9.71 -13.27 -8.35
N ALA A 106 8.48 -12.94 -7.91
CA ALA A 106 7.61 -12.01 -8.62
C ALA A 106 8.21 -10.61 -8.71
N PHE A 107 8.84 -10.12 -7.64
CA PHE A 107 9.51 -8.82 -7.64
C PHE A 107 10.74 -8.79 -8.56
N MET A 108 11.51 -9.86 -8.60
CA MET A 108 12.65 -10.00 -9.51
C MET A 108 12.19 -10.05 -10.98
N GLU A 109 11.15 -10.80 -11.29
CA GLU A 109 10.57 -10.86 -12.65
C GLU A 109 10.02 -9.51 -13.10
N ALA A 110 9.43 -8.73 -12.18
CA ALA A 110 8.90 -7.40 -12.45
C ALA A 110 9.99 -6.32 -12.52
N ASP A 111 11.25 -6.67 -12.24
CA ASP A 111 12.41 -5.74 -12.23
C ASP A 111 12.16 -4.52 -11.32
N VAL A 112 11.61 -4.75 -10.14
CA VAL A 112 11.40 -3.71 -9.14
C VAL A 112 12.47 -3.77 -8.06
N PRO A 113 12.85 -2.64 -7.43
CA PRO A 113 13.77 -2.65 -6.31
C PRO A 113 13.16 -3.39 -5.11
N VAL A 114 13.98 -4.14 -4.39
CA VAL A 114 13.58 -4.93 -3.23
C VAL A 114 14.44 -4.58 -2.03
N VAL A 115 13.80 -4.30 -0.91
CA VAL A 115 14.45 -4.18 0.41
C VAL A 115 14.17 -5.47 1.17
N GLU A 116 15.16 -6.33 1.32
CA GLU A 116 15.02 -7.64 1.99
C GLU A 116 15.11 -7.54 3.51
N GLU A 117 15.69 -6.46 4.01
CA GLU A 117 15.83 -6.22 5.45
C GLU A 117 14.53 -5.69 6.07
N LYS A 118 14.27 -6.08 7.33
CA LYS A 118 13.12 -5.58 8.10
C LYS A 118 13.37 -4.19 8.64
N ASN A 119 13.71 -3.26 7.77
CA ASN A 119 13.96 -1.87 8.08
C ASN A 119 13.34 -0.96 7.03
N LEU A 120 12.18 -0.39 7.36
CA LEU A 120 11.41 0.43 6.42
C LEU A 120 12.14 1.72 6.00
N SER A 121 13.08 2.22 6.81
CA SER A 121 13.83 3.42 6.44
C SER A 121 14.66 3.25 5.16
N LEU A 122 14.99 2.00 4.80
CA LEU A 122 15.76 1.69 3.60
C LEU A 122 15.02 1.94 2.29
N ILE A 123 13.70 2.17 2.33
CA ILE A 123 12.96 2.60 1.13
C ILE A 123 13.22 4.08 0.80
N TRP A 124 13.69 4.88 1.77
CA TRP A 124 13.85 6.32 1.59
C TRP A 124 14.72 6.71 0.40
N PRO A 125 15.94 6.17 0.25
CA PRO A 125 16.80 6.51 -0.90
C PRO A 125 16.25 6.00 -2.23
N LEU A 126 15.34 5.02 -2.22
CA LEU A 126 14.67 4.53 -3.44
C LEU A 126 13.54 5.47 -3.86
N ILE A 127 12.91 6.16 -2.91
CA ILE A 127 11.87 7.17 -3.18
C ILE A 127 12.52 8.51 -3.52
N PHE A 128 13.55 8.89 -2.77
CA PHE A 128 14.27 10.16 -2.90
C PHE A 128 15.77 9.91 -3.14
N PRO A 129 16.17 9.60 -4.39
CA PRO A 129 17.56 9.31 -4.72
C PRO A 129 18.49 10.48 -4.34
N GLY A 130 19.61 10.16 -3.69
CA GLY A 130 20.61 11.15 -3.28
C GLY A 130 20.30 11.89 -1.99
N GLU A 131 19.19 11.57 -1.31
CA GLU A 131 18.87 12.17 -0.02
C GLU A 131 19.20 11.25 1.15
N GLU A 132 19.66 11.84 2.24
CA GLU A 132 19.90 11.11 3.48
C GLU A 132 18.59 10.72 4.16
N ILE A 133 18.62 9.60 4.88
CA ILE A 133 17.49 9.14 5.70
C ILE A 133 17.31 10.13 6.85
N PRO A 134 16.10 10.71 6.99
CA PRO A 134 15.86 11.70 8.05
C PRO A 134 15.90 11.12 9.46
#